data_bcef8a1ac9dca0cde7dbd3a60ea8411f
#
_entry.id   bcef8a1ac9dca0cde7dbd3a60ea8411f
#
_cell.length_a   1.000
_cell.length_b   1.000
_cell.length_c   1.000
_cell.angle_alpha   90.00
_cell.angle_beta   90.00
_cell.angle_gamma   90.00
#
_symmetry.space_group_name_H-M   'P 1'
#
loop_
_entity.id
_entity.type
_entity.pdbx_description
1 polymer ?
#
loop_
_entity_poly.entity_id
_entity_poly.type
_entity_poly.pdbx_seq_one_letter_code
_entity_poly.pdbx_strand_id
1 'polypeptide(L)'
;MSKIIVLQGTPCSGKSTWRNAYMENQPIGSTVVVCRDDIRLELNNGIFTLKLEKEVRKLEKQRIIEGISSGLDVIIDATNLNPKTIARWNKLASKLNCEIIFEKFYVPYSVAMKRNRKRKAEGGLYIPKKVMLDFYQRYYPEGLSI
;
A
#
# COMPACT_ATOMS: atom_id res chain seq x y z
N MET A 1 -14.23 -5.02 -17.39
CA MET A 1 -13.53 -6.05 -16.65
C MET A 1 -12.81 -5.43 -15.45
N SER A 2 -13.01 -5.98 -14.27
CA SER A 2 -12.36 -5.48 -13.06
C SER A 2 -10.87 -5.77 -13.04
N LYS A 3 -10.10 -4.90 -12.40
CA LYS A 3 -8.64 -5.05 -12.25
C LYS A 3 -8.19 -4.74 -10.83
N ILE A 4 -7.08 -5.36 -10.45
CA ILE A 4 -6.36 -5.07 -9.21
C ILE A 4 -5.15 -4.21 -9.56
N ILE A 5 -5.02 -3.07 -8.89
CA ILE A 5 -3.88 -2.18 -9.02
C ILE A 5 -3.09 -2.24 -7.71
N VAL A 6 -1.89 -2.79 -7.75
CA VAL A 6 -1.02 -2.93 -6.59
C VAL A 6 -0.02 -1.78 -6.58
N LEU A 7 -0.08 -0.93 -5.56
CA LEU A 7 0.90 0.13 -5.38
C LEU A 7 2.13 -0.45 -4.66
N GLN A 8 3.31 -0.17 -5.19
CA GLN A 8 4.58 -0.66 -4.64
C GLN A 8 5.54 0.48 -4.37
N GLY A 9 6.03 0.59 -3.16
CA GLY A 9 7.03 1.60 -2.81
C GLY A 9 7.21 1.74 -1.32
N THR A 10 8.33 2.33 -0.93
CA THR A 10 8.60 2.66 0.46
C THR A 10 7.58 3.69 0.97
N PRO A 11 7.42 3.82 2.30
CA PRO A 11 6.65 4.93 2.84
C PRO A 11 7.16 6.27 2.30
N CYS A 12 6.27 7.22 2.09
CA CYS A 12 6.57 8.56 1.56
C CYS A 12 7.09 8.60 0.12
N SER A 13 6.83 7.57 -0.68
CA SER A 13 7.28 7.51 -2.08
C SER A 13 6.31 8.13 -3.09
N GLY A 14 5.14 8.60 -2.64
CA GLY A 14 4.15 9.24 -3.51
C GLY A 14 2.92 8.39 -3.84
N LYS A 15 2.78 7.24 -3.21
CA LYS A 15 1.64 6.32 -3.44
C LYS A 15 0.30 7.00 -3.16
N SER A 16 0.16 7.65 -2.02
CA SER A 16 -1.10 8.30 -1.63
C SER A 16 -1.50 9.44 -2.56
N THR A 17 -0.52 10.23 -3.01
CA THR A 17 -0.76 11.32 -3.98
C THR A 17 -1.29 10.77 -5.29
N TRP A 18 -0.65 9.72 -5.81
CA TRP A 18 -1.10 9.05 -7.04
C TRP A 18 -2.50 8.46 -6.88
N ARG A 19 -2.72 7.76 -5.76
CA ARG A 19 -4.00 7.14 -5.46
C ARG A 19 -5.13 8.16 -5.45
N ASN A 20 -4.94 9.29 -4.78
CA ASN A 20 -5.97 10.33 -4.69
C ASN A 20 -6.27 10.93 -6.06
N ALA A 21 -5.24 11.23 -6.86
CA ALA A 21 -5.41 11.74 -8.22
C ALA A 21 -6.11 10.71 -9.12
N TYR A 22 -5.75 9.44 -9.02
CA TYR A 22 -6.40 8.38 -9.78
C TYR A 22 -7.90 8.29 -9.45
N MET A 23 -8.24 8.31 -8.16
CA MET A 23 -9.63 8.21 -7.69
C MET A 23 -10.48 9.38 -8.17
N GLU A 24 -9.92 10.59 -8.22
CA GLU A 24 -10.62 11.78 -8.72
C GLU A 24 -11.01 11.66 -10.20
N ASN A 25 -10.25 10.89 -10.97
CA ASN A 25 -10.47 10.70 -12.41
C ASN A 25 -11.31 9.47 -12.76
N GLN A 26 -11.79 8.73 -11.76
CA GLN A 26 -12.64 7.57 -11.97
C GLN A 26 -14.09 7.89 -11.64
N PRO A 27 -15.07 7.21 -12.29
CA PRO A 27 -16.48 7.36 -11.92
C PRO A 27 -16.70 7.04 -10.44
N ILE A 28 -17.55 7.79 -9.77
CA ILE A 28 -17.87 7.59 -8.36
C ILE A 28 -18.39 6.17 -8.15
N GLY A 29 -17.83 5.45 -7.18
CA GLY A 29 -18.23 4.09 -6.83
C GLY A 29 -17.69 3.00 -7.75
N SER A 30 -16.80 3.32 -8.71
CA SER A 30 -16.23 2.33 -9.64
C SER A 30 -14.95 1.66 -9.11
N THR A 31 -14.32 2.24 -8.10
CA THR A 31 -13.03 1.79 -7.56
C THR A 31 -13.03 1.85 -6.05
N VAL A 32 -12.48 0.81 -5.41
CA VAL A 32 -12.31 0.77 -3.96
C VAL A 32 -10.82 0.72 -3.61
N VAL A 33 -10.44 1.42 -2.55
CA VAL A 33 -9.08 1.39 -2.01
C VAL A 33 -9.05 0.48 -0.80
N VAL A 34 -8.13 -0.49 -0.83
CA VAL A 34 -7.87 -1.38 0.31
C VAL A 34 -6.49 -1.01 0.86
N CYS A 35 -6.48 -0.37 2.02
CA CYS A 35 -5.27 0.17 2.64
C CYS A 35 -5.06 -0.44 4.02
N ARG A 36 -3.90 -1.07 4.24
CA ARG A 36 -3.57 -1.71 5.52
C ARG A 36 -3.57 -0.73 6.68
N ASP A 37 -3.04 0.47 6.49
CA ASP A 37 -3.00 1.47 7.55
C ASP A 37 -4.40 1.89 7.98
N ASP A 38 -5.33 2.01 7.02
CA ASP A 38 -6.73 2.32 7.32
C ASP A 38 -7.40 1.17 8.09
N ILE A 39 -7.11 -0.07 7.71
CA ILE A 39 -7.63 -1.25 8.41
C ILE A 39 -7.10 -1.30 9.84
N ARG A 40 -5.81 -1.02 10.06
CA ARG A 40 -5.22 -0.94 11.39
C ARG A 40 -5.89 0.13 12.25
N LEU A 41 -6.19 1.28 11.67
CA LEU A 41 -6.92 2.36 12.34
C LEU A 41 -8.30 1.89 12.78
N GLU A 42 -9.04 1.23 11.92
CA GLU A 42 -10.38 0.70 12.23
C GLU A 42 -10.35 -0.32 13.37
N LEU A 43 -9.35 -1.22 13.35
CA LEU A 43 -9.30 -2.33 14.29
C LEU A 43 -8.70 -1.97 15.65
N ASN A 44 -7.70 -1.09 15.69
CA ASN A 44 -6.95 -0.83 16.93
C ASN A 44 -6.30 0.56 16.94
N ASN A 45 -6.95 1.57 16.40
CA ASN A 45 -6.45 2.96 16.38
C ASN A 45 -5.04 3.08 15.79
N GLY A 46 -4.66 2.17 14.88
CA GLY A 46 -3.36 2.18 14.23
C GLY A 46 -2.24 1.51 15.03
N ILE A 47 -2.52 0.95 16.20
CA ILE A 47 -1.51 0.28 17.01
C ILE A 47 -1.20 -1.11 16.42
N PHE A 48 0.07 -1.35 16.14
CA PHE A 48 0.55 -2.62 15.59
C PHE A 48 0.67 -3.70 16.68
N THR A 49 0.14 -4.91 16.41
CA THR A 49 0.41 -6.12 17.17
C THR A 49 0.45 -7.31 16.20
N LEU A 50 1.24 -8.33 16.52
CA LEU A 50 1.35 -9.53 15.66
C LEU A 50 0.00 -10.23 15.49
N LYS A 51 -0.79 -10.30 16.53
CA LYS A 51 -2.15 -10.88 16.50
C LYS A 51 -3.05 -10.11 15.55
N LEU A 52 -2.99 -8.79 15.63
CA LEU A 52 -3.81 -7.90 14.83
C LEU A 52 -3.45 -8.00 13.34
N GLU A 53 -2.16 -8.20 13.01
CA GLU A 53 -1.71 -8.29 11.63
C GLU A 53 -2.34 -9.47 10.88
N LYS A 54 -2.66 -10.56 11.56
CA LYS A 54 -3.42 -11.66 10.94
C LYS A 54 -4.82 -11.20 10.53
N GLU A 55 -5.49 -10.45 11.41
CA GLU A 55 -6.82 -9.90 11.12
C GLU A 55 -6.75 -8.85 10.01
N VAL A 56 -5.71 -8.01 10.00
CA VAL A 56 -5.48 -7.03 8.95
C VAL A 56 -5.37 -7.72 7.58
N ARG A 57 -4.54 -8.76 7.47
CA ARG A 57 -4.35 -9.51 6.21
C ARG A 57 -5.65 -10.19 5.77
N LYS A 58 -6.41 -10.73 6.71
CA LYS A 58 -7.69 -11.39 6.43
C LYS A 58 -8.70 -10.40 5.87
N LEU A 59 -8.85 -9.23 6.50
CA LEU A 59 -9.76 -8.18 6.05
C LEU A 59 -9.31 -7.59 4.72
N GLU A 60 -8.02 -7.38 4.53
CA GLU A 60 -7.45 -6.91 3.26
C GLU A 60 -7.88 -7.84 2.13
N LYS A 61 -7.63 -9.14 2.27
CA LYS A 61 -8.00 -10.14 1.27
C LYS A 61 -9.51 -10.18 1.01
N GLN A 62 -10.30 -10.15 2.08
CA GLN A 62 -11.76 -10.17 1.99
C GLN A 62 -12.29 -8.96 1.21
N ARG A 63 -11.80 -7.77 1.50
CA ARG A 63 -12.22 -6.54 0.82
C ARG A 63 -11.83 -6.51 -0.65
N ILE A 64 -10.67 -7.08 -1.00
CA ILE A 64 -10.24 -7.23 -2.39
C ILE A 64 -11.22 -8.15 -3.14
N ILE A 65 -11.53 -9.31 -2.57
CA ILE A 65 -12.44 -10.28 -3.16
C ILE A 65 -13.84 -9.67 -3.35
N GLU A 66 -14.35 -8.99 -2.33
CA GLU A 66 -15.65 -8.32 -2.37
C GLU A 66 -15.69 -7.25 -3.47
N GLY A 67 -14.64 -6.43 -3.58
CA GLY A 67 -14.56 -5.39 -4.60
C GLY A 67 -14.61 -5.97 -6.01
N ILE A 68 -13.77 -6.94 -6.30
CA ILE A 68 -13.71 -7.59 -7.61
C ILE A 68 -15.00 -8.33 -7.91
N SER A 69 -15.57 -9.06 -6.96
CA SER A 69 -16.83 -9.79 -7.12
C SER A 69 -18.00 -8.86 -7.38
N SER A 70 -17.93 -7.62 -6.90
CA SER A 70 -18.93 -6.58 -7.14
C SER A 70 -18.73 -5.83 -8.47
N GLY A 71 -17.74 -6.22 -9.26
CA GLY A 71 -17.43 -5.57 -10.54
C GLY A 71 -16.64 -4.27 -10.43
N LEU A 72 -16.04 -4.00 -9.27
CA LEU A 72 -15.25 -2.80 -9.04
C LEU A 72 -13.76 -3.04 -9.32
N ASP A 73 -13.04 -1.98 -9.62
CA ASP A 73 -11.57 -2.01 -9.59
C ASP A 73 -11.11 -1.87 -8.14
N VAL A 74 -9.98 -2.48 -7.81
CA VAL A 74 -9.42 -2.47 -6.46
C VAL A 74 -7.99 -1.96 -6.47
N ILE A 75 -7.68 -0.94 -5.66
CA ILE A 75 -6.32 -0.48 -5.42
C ILE A 75 -5.86 -1.06 -4.09
N ILE A 76 -4.74 -1.78 -4.12
CA ILE A 76 -4.11 -2.29 -2.90
C ILE A 76 -3.00 -1.32 -2.50
N ASP A 77 -3.26 -0.53 -1.46
CA ASP A 77 -2.35 0.50 -0.97
C ASP A 77 -1.58 0.00 0.26
N ALA A 78 -0.36 -0.39 0.04
CA ALA A 78 0.61 -0.80 1.05
C ALA A 78 2.00 -0.71 0.40
N THR A 79 3.05 -1.05 1.12
CA THR A 79 4.40 -1.06 0.51
C THR A 79 4.55 -2.12 -0.56
N ASN A 80 3.95 -3.30 -0.37
CA ASN A 80 3.89 -4.40 -1.34
C ASN A 80 5.24 -4.76 -1.98
N LEU A 81 6.33 -4.63 -1.23
CA LEU A 81 7.68 -4.86 -1.74
C LEU A 81 8.17 -6.30 -1.50
N ASN A 82 7.61 -6.99 -0.52
CA ASN A 82 7.99 -8.36 -0.20
C ASN A 82 7.59 -9.31 -1.34
N PRO A 83 8.53 -10.12 -1.89
CA PRO A 83 8.22 -11.07 -2.96
C PRO A 83 7.08 -12.04 -2.63
N LYS A 84 6.94 -12.44 -1.37
CA LYS A 84 5.84 -13.31 -0.93
C LYS A 84 4.48 -12.61 -1.07
N THR A 85 4.43 -11.33 -0.76
CA THR A 85 3.22 -10.51 -0.92
C THR A 85 2.86 -10.37 -2.40
N ILE A 86 3.84 -10.08 -3.24
CA ILE A 86 3.66 -9.97 -4.70
C ILE A 86 3.09 -11.29 -5.26
N ALA A 87 3.68 -12.43 -4.85
CA ALA A 87 3.22 -13.74 -5.28
C ALA A 87 1.77 -14.01 -4.84
N ARG A 88 1.39 -13.60 -3.63
CA ARG A 88 0.02 -13.73 -3.14
C ARG A 88 -0.98 -12.95 -3.97
N TRP A 89 -0.64 -11.72 -4.35
CA TRP A 89 -1.51 -10.89 -5.18
C TRP A 89 -1.68 -11.47 -6.58
N ASN A 90 -0.60 -11.96 -7.19
CA ASN A 90 -0.66 -12.63 -8.49
C ASN A 90 -1.56 -13.86 -8.43
N LYS A 91 -1.41 -14.67 -7.39
CA LYS A 91 -2.24 -15.87 -7.19
C LYS A 91 -3.70 -15.52 -6.99
N LEU A 92 -3.99 -14.48 -6.21
CA LEU A 92 -5.36 -14.03 -5.96
C LEU A 92 -6.01 -13.52 -7.26
N ALA A 93 -5.30 -12.70 -8.04
CA ALA A 93 -5.80 -12.20 -9.32
C ALA A 93 -6.11 -13.35 -10.28
N SER A 94 -5.25 -14.38 -10.32
CA SER A 94 -5.47 -15.56 -11.12
C SER A 94 -6.74 -16.32 -10.69
N LYS A 95 -6.93 -16.50 -9.38
CA LYS A 95 -8.14 -17.13 -8.84
C LYS A 95 -9.41 -16.37 -9.14
N LEU A 96 -9.34 -15.04 -9.11
CA LEU A 96 -10.49 -14.17 -9.38
C LEU A 96 -10.69 -13.90 -10.87
N ASN A 97 -9.78 -14.42 -11.70
CA ASN A 97 -9.79 -14.25 -13.16
C ASN A 97 -9.87 -12.76 -13.54
N CYS A 98 -9.06 -11.93 -12.92
CA CYS A 98 -9.00 -10.51 -13.19
C CYS A 98 -7.59 -10.06 -13.55
N GLU A 99 -7.47 -8.89 -14.19
CA GLU A 99 -6.21 -8.26 -14.52
C GLU A 99 -5.54 -7.74 -13.26
N ILE A 100 -4.20 -7.78 -13.22
CA ILE A 100 -3.41 -7.20 -12.14
C ILE A 100 -2.34 -6.29 -12.73
N ILE A 101 -2.20 -5.09 -12.16
CA ILE A 101 -1.23 -4.08 -12.58
C ILE A 101 -0.44 -3.66 -11.36
N PHE A 102 0.88 -3.55 -11.51
CA PHE A 102 1.77 -3.06 -10.44
C PHE A 102 2.23 -1.66 -10.79
N GLU A 103 1.89 -0.68 -9.95
CA GLU A 103 2.38 0.70 -10.06
C GLU A 103 3.52 0.90 -9.07
N LYS A 104 4.71 1.18 -9.59
CA LYS A 104 5.94 1.30 -8.80
C LYS A 104 6.28 2.75 -8.52
N PHE A 105 6.67 3.02 -7.27
CA PHE A 105 7.05 4.35 -6.80
C PHE A 105 8.43 4.28 -6.16
N TYR A 106 9.28 5.23 -6.50
CA TYR A 106 10.61 5.31 -5.94
C TYR A 106 11.01 6.76 -5.68
N VAL A 107 11.57 7.01 -4.52
CA VAL A 107 12.32 8.24 -4.19
C VAL A 107 13.55 7.82 -3.38
N PRO A 108 14.67 8.59 -3.45
CA PRO A 108 15.82 8.32 -2.61
C PRO A 108 15.47 8.43 -1.11
N TYR A 109 16.23 7.74 -0.29
CA TYR A 109 16.05 7.73 1.17
C TYR A 109 15.97 9.14 1.76
N SER A 110 16.86 10.04 1.33
CA SER A 110 16.88 11.43 1.83
C SER A 110 15.55 12.15 1.56
N VAL A 111 14.96 11.93 0.40
CA VAL A 111 13.68 12.52 0.02
C VAL A 111 12.55 11.92 0.86
N ALA A 112 12.53 10.60 1.03
CA ALA A 112 11.53 9.92 1.85
C ALA A 112 11.58 10.41 3.30
N MET A 113 12.78 10.54 3.87
CA MET A 113 12.95 11.03 5.25
C MET A 113 12.54 12.49 5.41
N LYS A 114 12.82 13.33 4.42
CA LYS A 114 12.37 14.73 4.43
C LYS A 114 10.84 14.82 4.46
N ARG A 115 10.18 14.04 3.62
CA ARG A 115 8.72 13.96 3.58
C ARG A 115 8.15 13.39 4.88
N ASN A 116 8.83 12.41 5.46
CA ASN A 116 8.44 11.77 6.71
C ASN A 116 8.46 12.77 7.88
N ARG A 117 9.53 13.58 7.97
CA ARG A 117 9.64 14.65 8.98
C ARG A 117 8.58 15.72 8.79
N LYS A 118 8.29 16.10 7.57
CA LYS A 118 7.24 17.06 7.25
C LYS A 118 5.86 16.56 7.70
N ARG A 119 5.55 15.28 7.46
CA ARG A 119 4.32 14.64 7.93
C ARG A 119 4.19 14.70 9.45
N LYS A 120 5.27 14.40 10.16
CA LYS A 120 5.30 14.45 11.63
C LYS A 120 4.99 15.86 12.12
N ALA A 121 5.62 16.87 11.52
CA ALA A 121 5.41 18.28 11.87
C ALA A 121 3.97 18.72 11.63
N GLU A 122 3.28 18.14 10.65
CA GLU A 122 1.89 18.42 10.31
C GLU A 122 0.88 17.54 11.07
N GLY A 123 1.37 16.75 12.05
CA GLY A 123 0.52 15.87 12.85
C GLY A 123 0.12 14.57 12.20
N GLY A 124 0.73 14.22 11.06
CA GLY A 124 0.45 12.97 10.36
C GLY A 124 1.30 11.78 10.84
N LEU A 125 1.12 10.65 10.19
CA LEU A 125 1.86 9.43 10.49
C LEU A 125 3.35 9.62 10.28
N TYR A 126 4.15 9.19 11.25
CA TYR A 126 5.60 9.17 11.16
C TYR A 126 6.12 7.74 11.17
N ILE A 127 6.97 7.40 10.22
CA ILE A 127 7.64 6.10 10.16
C ILE A 127 8.97 6.20 10.89
N PRO A 128 9.25 5.38 11.92
CA PRO A 128 10.53 5.42 12.61
C PRO A 128 11.71 5.27 11.65
N LYS A 129 12.78 6.02 11.89
CA LYS A 129 13.98 6.02 11.05
C LYS A 129 14.51 4.60 10.80
N LYS A 130 14.53 3.77 11.83
CA LYS A 130 15.00 2.38 11.73
C LYS A 130 14.17 1.57 10.73
N VAL A 131 12.85 1.74 10.73
CA VAL A 131 11.94 1.07 9.82
C VAL A 131 12.17 1.54 8.38
N MET A 132 12.32 2.86 8.19
CA MET A 132 12.59 3.43 6.88
C MET A 132 13.93 2.92 6.32
N LEU A 133 14.97 2.90 7.14
CA LEU A 133 16.29 2.35 6.77
C LEU A 133 16.20 0.88 6.36
N ASP A 134 15.44 0.07 7.10
CA ASP A 134 15.25 -1.35 6.78
C ASP A 134 14.63 -1.53 5.38
N PHE A 135 13.62 -0.75 5.02
CA PHE A 135 13.03 -0.78 3.68
C PHE A 135 14.08 -0.51 2.59
N TYR A 136 14.90 0.53 2.77
CA TYR A 136 15.91 0.88 1.77
C TYR A 136 17.04 -0.13 1.71
N GLN A 137 17.53 -0.60 2.85
CA GLN A 137 18.57 -1.62 2.88
C GLN A 137 18.13 -2.92 2.21
N ARG A 138 16.87 -3.26 2.36
CA ARG A 138 16.32 -4.50 1.84
C ARG A 138 15.94 -4.41 0.36
N TYR A 139 15.37 -3.30 -0.08
CA TYR A 139 14.77 -3.19 -1.43
C TYR A 139 15.44 -2.18 -2.34
N TYR A 140 16.07 -1.15 -1.79
CA TYR A 140 16.67 -0.06 -2.59
C TYR A 140 17.98 0.42 -1.96
N PRO A 141 18.98 -0.45 -1.81
CA PRO A 141 20.24 -0.08 -1.14
C PRO A 141 20.98 1.07 -1.85
N GLU A 142 20.85 1.19 -3.16
CA GLU A 142 21.42 2.29 -3.93
C GLU A 142 20.83 3.65 -3.57
N GLY A 143 19.61 3.69 -3.05
CA GLY A 143 18.94 4.91 -2.61
C GLY A 143 19.50 5.50 -1.32
N LEU A 144 20.35 4.76 -0.61
CA LEU A 144 21.00 5.20 0.62
C LEU A 144 22.26 6.02 0.37
N SER A 145 22.82 5.96 -0.83
CA SER A 145 24.10 6.56 -1.18
C SER A 145 24.04 8.06 -1.54
N ILE A 146 22.89 8.69 -1.37
CA ILE A 146 22.66 10.08 -1.77
C ILE A 146 22.80 11.01 -0.58
#